data_eed41d3b739de93ba5bda73d9afd8ee5
#
_entry.id   eed41d3b739de93ba5bda73d9afd8ee5
#
_cell.length_a   1.000
_cell.length_b   1.000
_cell.length_c   1.000
_cell.angle_alpha   90.00
_cell.angle_beta   90.00
_cell.angle_gamma   90.00
#
_symmetry.space_group_name_H-M   'P 1'
#
loop_
_entity.id
_entity.type
_entity.pdbx_description
1 polymer ?
#
loop_
_entity_poly.entity_id
_entity_poly.type
_entity_poly.pdbx_seq_one_letter_code
_entity_poly.pdbx_strand_id
1 'polypeptide(L)'
;MRRFANFIFGLLALLFVAFAGYSYLTEFIAKDPLTIETVDGRPFITVTQPQTITYAGALDNSGYDISHPQCKSALPGKVVGFAIVGLNKGKPFSENPCFERQWAWATSYDAAAIYINTADPGKGDPAAYGQRIATDTLDRLAKYNVSTQIPIWLDVETLNTWTSPDRAVSVLTEAMHLLAEAGYHVGIYSTTAHWFEITLNAKLGVPTWRALGEFSDVPAGVAAAKAACSQAGIAGTIPGIVQFVATVDGVTLDRNLLCTDPNGLVGAQ
;
A
#
# COMPACT_ATOMS: atom_id res chain seq x y z
N MET A 1 30.72 -51.60 -17.67
CA MET A 1 31.39 -50.43 -17.04
C MET A 1 31.01 -49.10 -17.67
N ARG A 2 30.83 -48.92 -18.98
CA ARG A 2 30.45 -47.61 -19.60
C ARG A 2 29.06 -47.06 -19.19
N ARG A 3 28.07 -47.90 -18.90
CA ARG A 3 26.71 -47.45 -18.49
C ARG A 3 26.65 -46.94 -17.07
N PHE A 4 27.50 -47.38 -16.17
CA PHE A 4 27.57 -46.92 -14.78
C PHE A 4 28.26 -45.56 -14.65
N ALA A 5 29.27 -45.28 -15.49
CA ALA A 5 29.96 -43.99 -15.52
C ALA A 5 29.02 -42.85 -15.96
N ASN A 6 28.16 -43.11 -16.97
CA ASN A 6 27.20 -42.07 -17.43
C ASN A 6 26.10 -41.75 -16.43
N PHE A 7 25.71 -42.72 -15.57
CA PHE A 7 24.74 -42.49 -14.51
C PHE A 7 25.31 -41.62 -13.36
N ILE A 8 26.55 -41.84 -13.00
CA ILE A 8 27.25 -41.04 -11.98
C ILE A 8 27.50 -39.61 -12.45
N PHE A 9 27.87 -39.41 -13.73
CA PHE A 9 28.03 -38.08 -14.30
C PHE A 9 26.72 -37.30 -14.38
N GLY A 10 25.60 -37.96 -14.72
CA GLY A 10 24.28 -37.35 -14.75
C GLY A 10 23.79 -36.92 -13.34
N LEU A 11 24.06 -37.73 -12.32
CA LEU A 11 23.69 -37.44 -10.94
C LEU A 11 24.52 -36.28 -10.35
N LEU A 12 25.83 -36.24 -10.67
CA LEU A 12 26.72 -35.13 -10.26
C LEU A 12 26.32 -33.79 -10.95
N ALA A 13 25.92 -33.83 -12.22
CA ALA A 13 25.45 -32.65 -12.94
C ALA A 13 24.15 -32.10 -12.36
N LEU A 14 23.20 -32.99 -11.98
CA LEU A 14 21.95 -32.60 -11.32
C LEU A 14 22.17 -32.01 -9.92
N LEU A 15 23.11 -32.58 -9.14
CA LEU A 15 23.49 -32.03 -7.85
C LEU A 15 24.20 -30.68 -7.97
N PHE A 16 25.00 -30.46 -9.01
CA PHE A 16 25.66 -29.18 -9.25
C PHE A 16 24.67 -28.08 -9.66
N VAL A 17 23.68 -28.42 -10.51
CA VAL A 17 22.61 -27.48 -10.89
C VAL A 17 21.70 -27.15 -9.68
N ALA A 18 21.39 -28.15 -8.84
CA ALA A 18 20.62 -27.91 -7.60
C ALA A 18 21.40 -27.09 -6.59
N PHE A 19 22.71 -27.30 -6.44
CA PHE A 19 23.57 -26.55 -5.52
C PHE A 19 23.81 -25.12 -6.04
N ALA A 20 24.03 -24.93 -7.34
CA ALA A 20 24.14 -23.61 -7.96
C ALA A 20 22.82 -22.82 -7.86
N GLY A 21 21.67 -23.50 -8.07
CA GLY A 21 20.34 -22.91 -7.87
C GLY A 21 20.07 -22.52 -6.43
N TYR A 22 20.48 -23.35 -5.47
CA TYR A 22 20.35 -23.06 -4.04
C TYR A 22 21.28 -21.92 -3.59
N SER A 23 22.52 -21.88 -4.07
CA SER A 23 23.45 -20.77 -3.80
C SER A 23 22.95 -19.46 -4.44
N TYR A 24 22.37 -19.52 -5.63
CA TYR A 24 21.77 -18.35 -6.27
C TYR A 24 20.54 -17.83 -5.51
N LEU A 25 19.69 -18.72 -4.99
CA LEU A 25 18.56 -18.37 -4.15
C LEU A 25 19.00 -17.80 -2.79
N THR A 26 20.05 -18.35 -2.17
CA THR A 26 20.55 -17.83 -0.88
C THR A 26 21.29 -16.51 -1.01
N GLU A 27 21.99 -16.25 -2.11
CA GLU A 27 22.55 -14.91 -2.40
C GLU A 27 21.46 -13.88 -2.72
N PHE A 28 20.35 -14.30 -3.32
CA PHE A 28 19.20 -13.41 -3.58
C PHE A 28 18.46 -13.01 -2.30
N ILE A 29 18.46 -13.88 -1.27
CA ILE A 29 17.80 -13.65 0.02
C ILE A 29 18.68 -12.82 1.00
N ALA A 30 19.99 -12.70 0.73
CA ALA A 30 20.96 -12.06 1.64
C ALA A 30 21.41 -10.66 1.20
N LYS A 31 20.74 -10.01 0.23
CA LYS A 31 21.11 -8.66 -0.19
C LYS A 31 20.44 -7.59 0.67
N ASP A 32 21.22 -6.59 1.03
CA ASP A 32 20.91 -5.43 1.87
C ASP A 32 19.62 -4.67 1.50
N PRO A 33 18.98 -3.99 2.48
CA PRO A 33 17.59 -3.55 2.43
C PRO A 33 17.21 -2.47 1.42
N LEU A 34 18.12 -1.96 0.63
CA LEU A 34 17.84 -1.02 -0.46
C LEU A 34 18.89 -1.22 -1.56
N THR A 35 18.63 -2.08 -2.50
CA THR A 35 19.40 -2.14 -3.75
C THR A 35 18.59 -1.50 -4.87
N ILE A 36 19.11 -0.43 -5.44
CA ILE A 36 18.63 0.10 -6.72
C ILE A 36 19.17 -0.84 -7.79
N GLU A 37 18.35 -1.75 -8.27
CA GLU A 37 18.69 -2.53 -9.47
C GLU A 37 18.18 -1.80 -10.70
N THR A 38 19.03 -1.66 -11.71
CA THR A 38 18.63 -1.18 -13.02
C THR A 38 18.28 -2.37 -13.90
N VAL A 39 17.02 -2.53 -14.24
CA VAL A 39 16.58 -3.43 -15.29
C VAL A 39 16.28 -2.57 -16.52
N ASP A 40 16.94 -2.85 -17.63
CA ASP A 40 16.85 -2.08 -18.89
C ASP A 40 17.15 -0.57 -18.75
N GLY A 41 18.10 -0.21 -17.85
CA GLY A 41 18.51 1.18 -17.64
C GLY A 41 17.52 2.02 -16.82
N ARG A 42 16.50 1.41 -16.21
CA ARG A 42 15.53 2.05 -15.31
C ARG A 42 15.81 1.66 -13.87
N PRO A 43 15.81 2.60 -12.91
CA PRO A 43 15.96 2.26 -11.51
C PRO A 43 14.73 1.49 -11.01
N PHE A 44 14.94 0.28 -10.52
CA PHE A 44 13.97 -0.49 -9.76
C PHE A 44 14.31 -0.39 -8.28
N ILE A 45 13.40 0.09 -7.47
CA ILE A 45 13.55 0.03 -6.02
C ILE A 45 13.02 -1.31 -5.56
N THR A 46 13.92 -2.22 -5.19
CA THR A 46 13.54 -3.39 -4.43
C THR A 46 13.60 -3.02 -2.95
N VAL A 47 12.45 -2.79 -2.34
CA VAL A 47 12.36 -2.68 -0.88
C VAL A 47 12.58 -4.09 -0.33
N THR A 48 13.77 -4.38 0.16
CA THR A 48 14.18 -5.70 0.64
C THR A 48 13.78 -5.97 2.08
N GLN A 49 13.27 -4.99 2.79
CA GLN A 49 12.57 -5.22 4.05
C GLN A 49 11.10 -4.80 3.91
N PRO A 50 10.15 -5.69 4.25
CA PRO A 50 8.76 -5.29 4.31
C PRO A 50 8.64 -4.15 5.33
N GLN A 51 8.25 -2.97 4.86
CA GLN A 51 7.90 -1.88 5.76
C GLN A 51 6.63 -2.30 6.50
N THR A 52 6.76 -2.53 7.80
CA THR A 52 5.60 -2.82 8.63
C THR A 52 4.99 -1.50 9.09
N ILE A 53 3.79 -1.19 8.61
CA ILE A 53 3.02 -0.08 9.17
C ILE A 53 2.32 -0.61 10.41
N THR A 54 2.77 -0.16 11.58
CA THR A 54 2.17 -0.52 12.86
C THR A 54 1.34 0.66 13.37
N TYR A 55 0.07 0.41 13.63
CA TYR A 55 -0.77 1.37 14.34
C TYR A 55 -0.57 1.17 15.85
N ALA A 56 0.42 1.88 16.41
CA ALA A 56 0.69 1.81 17.83
C ALA A 56 -0.50 2.36 18.63
N GLY A 57 -1.00 1.59 19.58
CA GLY A 57 -2.10 1.99 20.45
C GLY A 57 -3.50 1.63 19.96
N ALA A 58 -3.66 1.04 18.77
CA ALA A 58 -4.97 0.57 18.32
C ALA A 58 -5.46 -0.59 19.19
N LEU A 59 -6.39 -0.30 20.10
CA LEU A 59 -7.02 -1.27 20.98
C LEU A 59 -8.09 -2.10 20.26
N ASP A 60 -8.68 -1.52 19.20
CA ASP A 60 -9.65 -2.16 18.32
C ASP A 60 -9.05 -2.17 16.90
N ASN A 61 -9.13 -3.29 16.22
CA ASN A 61 -8.61 -3.45 14.87
C ASN A 61 -9.55 -2.92 13.78
N SER A 62 -10.61 -2.22 14.13
CA SER A 62 -11.53 -1.55 13.18
C SER A 62 -11.26 -0.06 13.07
N GLY A 63 -11.57 0.51 11.90
CA GLY A 63 -11.36 1.93 11.61
C GLY A 63 -12.35 2.49 10.61
N TYR A 64 -12.27 3.80 10.42
CA TYR A 64 -12.97 4.54 9.35
C TYR A 64 -11.97 5.26 8.47
N ASP A 65 -12.33 5.46 7.21
CA ASP A 65 -11.68 6.46 6.38
C ASP A 65 -12.69 7.48 5.84
N ILE A 66 -12.22 8.72 5.71
CA ILE A 66 -13.01 9.86 5.25
C ILE A 66 -12.17 10.81 4.40
N SER A 67 -12.84 11.62 3.60
CA SER A 67 -12.18 12.68 2.84
C SER A 67 -13.12 13.84 2.51
N HIS A 68 -12.82 14.57 1.43
CA HIS A 68 -13.59 15.74 1.02
C HIS A 68 -15.10 15.52 0.80
N PRO A 69 -15.64 14.34 0.40
CA PRO A 69 -17.07 14.15 0.32
C PRO A 69 -17.77 14.34 1.65
N GLN A 70 -17.10 14.01 2.76
CA GLN A 70 -17.63 14.16 4.12
C GLN A 70 -17.40 15.55 4.74
N CYS A 71 -17.02 16.57 3.95
CA CYS A 71 -16.80 17.93 4.47
C CYS A 71 -18.05 18.54 5.13
N LYS A 72 -19.24 18.17 4.67
CA LYS A 72 -20.51 18.70 5.19
C LYS A 72 -21.26 17.71 6.08
N SER A 73 -20.76 16.49 6.22
CA SER A 73 -21.38 15.45 7.03
C SER A 73 -20.93 15.51 8.49
N ALA A 74 -21.74 14.93 9.37
CA ALA A 74 -21.26 14.55 10.69
C ALA A 74 -20.15 13.52 10.56
N LEU A 75 -19.09 13.66 11.34
CA LEU A 75 -18.00 12.69 11.36
C LEU A 75 -18.40 11.49 12.24
N PRO A 76 -17.95 10.28 11.93
CA PRO A 76 -18.22 9.10 12.75
C PRO A 76 -17.80 9.31 14.20
N GLY A 77 -18.59 8.78 15.14
CA GLY A 77 -18.22 8.78 16.55
C GLY A 77 -17.03 7.87 16.83
N LYS A 78 -16.32 8.12 17.93
CA LYS A 78 -15.18 7.28 18.35
C LYS A 78 -15.67 5.93 18.89
N VAL A 79 -15.87 4.97 17.98
CA VAL A 79 -16.23 3.58 18.31
C VAL A 79 -15.26 2.55 17.77
N VAL A 80 -14.10 3.01 17.26
CA VAL A 80 -13.08 2.21 16.57
C VAL A 80 -11.68 2.65 16.96
N GLY A 81 -10.68 1.82 16.68
CA GLY A 81 -9.30 2.05 17.11
C GLY A 81 -8.49 3.01 16.24
N PHE A 82 -8.84 3.19 14.94
CA PHE A 82 -8.07 4.07 14.07
C PHE A 82 -8.91 4.81 13.03
N ALA A 83 -8.33 5.86 12.46
CA ALA A 83 -8.95 6.67 11.42
C ALA A 83 -7.95 7.04 10.31
N ILE A 84 -8.42 7.10 9.06
CA ILE A 84 -7.63 7.49 7.90
C ILE A 84 -8.29 8.70 7.23
N VAL A 85 -7.49 9.68 6.79
CA VAL A 85 -8.02 10.92 6.19
C VAL A 85 -7.37 11.19 4.83
N GLY A 86 -8.18 11.50 3.83
CA GLY A 86 -7.71 11.95 2.52
C GLY A 86 -7.13 13.37 2.58
N LEU A 87 -5.86 13.54 2.20
CA LEU A 87 -5.17 14.83 2.20
C LEU A 87 -5.60 15.74 1.05
N ASN A 88 -5.89 15.14 -0.10
CA ASN A 88 -6.30 15.85 -1.32
C ASN A 88 -7.79 15.64 -1.66
N LYS A 89 -8.26 16.34 -2.69
CA LYS A 89 -9.66 16.30 -3.12
C LYS A 89 -9.85 15.35 -4.31
N GLY A 90 -9.51 14.07 -4.10
CA GLY A 90 -9.74 13.00 -5.08
C GLY A 90 -8.76 12.98 -6.25
N LYS A 91 -7.74 13.86 -6.31
CA LYS A 91 -6.70 13.89 -7.36
C LYS A 91 -5.46 14.64 -6.90
N PRO A 92 -4.29 14.37 -7.49
CA PRO A 92 -3.05 15.08 -7.17
C PRO A 92 -3.19 16.59 -7.27
N PHE A 93 -2.43 17.32 -6.46
CA PHE A 93 -2.33 18.79 -6.42
C PHE A 93 -3.65 19.51 -6.09
N SER A 94 -4.67 18.79 -5.66
CA SER A 94 -5.92 19.37 -5.18
C SER A 94 -5.93 19.43 -3.66
N GLU A 95 -6.66 20.37 -3.05
CA GLU A 95 -6.72 20.51 -1.60
C GLU A 95 -8.04 19.96 -1.06
N ASN A 96 -8.01 19.13 -0.02
CA ASN A 96 -9.19 18.78 0.75
C ASN A 96 -9.57 19.98 1.62
N PRO A 97 -10.68 20.68 1.33
CA PRO A 97 -11.00 21.95 1.99
C PRO A 97 -11.37 21.80 3.47
N CYS A 98 -11.55 20.60 3.94
CA CYS A 98 -11.90 20.33 5.35
C CYS A 98 -10.88 19.42 6.04
N PHE A 99 -9.68 19.28 5.46
CA PHE A 99 -8.63 18.40 5.99
C PHE A 99 -8.32 18.70 7.47
N GLU A 100 -8.16 19.96 7.84
CA GLU A 100 -7.83 20.36 9.21
C GLU A 100 -8.87 19.83 10.23
N ARG A 101 -10.16 19.97 9.93
CA ARG A 101 -11.24 19.44 10.78
C ARG A 101 -11.21 17.91 10.84
N GLN A 102 -11.01 17.26 9.70
CA GLN A 102 -10.98 15.81 9.59
C GLN A 102 -9.72 15.23 10.24
N TRP A 103 -8.60 15.93 10.14
CA TRP A 103 -7.36 15.53 10.78
C TRP A 103 -7.45 15.66 12.32
N ALA A 104 -8.01 16.75 12.82
CA ALA A 104 -8.30 16.88 14.26
C ALA A 104 -9.23 15.77 14.78
N TRP A 105 -10.20 15.35 13.97
CA TRP A 105 -11.03 14.19 14.29
C TRP A 105 -10.20 12.89 14.26
N ALA A 106 -9.40 12.62 13.24
CA ALA A 106 -8.63 11.39 13.13
C ALA A 106 -7.61 11.25 14.28
N THR A 107 -6.95 12.33 14.66
CA THR A 107 -5.98 12.33 15.77
C THR A 107 -6.61 12.20 17.16
N SER A 108 -7.93 12.20 17.26
CA SER A 108 -8.65 11.84 18.50
C SER A 108 -8.78 10.33 18.70
N TYR A 109 -8.44 9.52 17.68
CA TYR A 109 -8.38 8.06 17.76
C TYR A 109 -7.04 7.59 18.31
N ASP A 110 -6.93 6.30 18.61
CA ASP A 110 -5.70 5.72 19.15
C ASP A 110 -4.60 5.66 18.09
N ALA A 111 -4.98 5.59 16.82
CA ALA A 111 -4.07 5.68 15.68
C ALA A 111 -4.71 6.42 14.50
N ALA A 112 -3.87 7.10 13.72
CA ALA A 112 -4.28 7.84 12.53
C ALA A 112 -3.37 7.56 11.34
N ALA A 113 -3.91 7.71 10.12
CA ALA A 113 -3.15 7.67 8.88
C ALA A 113 -3.71 8.68 7.87
N ILE A 114 -2.96 8.87 6.79
CA ILE A 114 -3.34 9.76 5.69
C ILE A 114 -3.31 8.98 4.38
N TYR A 115 -4.19 9.31 3.44
CA TYR A 115 -4.06 8.88 2.06
C TYR A 115 -4.06 10.05 1.09
N ILE A 116 -3.45 9.83 -0.07
CA ILE A 116 -3.38 10.78 -1.18
C ILE A 116 -3.80 10.08 -2.47
N ASN A 117 -4.72 10.67 -3.23
CA ASN A 117 -5.05 10.17 -4.55
C ASN A 117 -3.90 10.46 -5.51
N THR A 118 -3.56 9.47 -6.33
CA THR A 118 -2.48 9.51 -7.30
C THR A 118 -3.02 9.40 -8.73
N ALA A 119 -2.21 9.75 -9.73
CA ALA A 119 -2.58 9.71 -11.15
C ALA A 119 -1.33 9.75 -12.04
N ASP A 120 -1.50 9.44 -13.33
CA ASP A 120 -0.56 9.78 -14.40
C ASP A 120 -1.29 10.46 -15.56
N PRO A 121 -1.07 11.77 -15.81
CA PRO A 121 -1.74 12.48 -16.89
C PRO A 121 -1.23 12.13 -18.30
N GLY A 122 -0.25 11.19 -18.41
CA GLY A 122 0.33 10.76 -19.68
C GLY A 122 1.23 11.78 -20.35
N LYS A 123 1.67 12.82 -19.65
CA LYS A 123 2.50 13.91 -20.18
C LYS A 123 3.84 14.00 -19.43
N GLY A 124 4.90 14.26 -20.20
CA GLY A 124 6.24 14.40 -19.63
C GLY A 124 6.80 13.10 -19.04
N ASP A 125 7.83 13.24 -18.23
CA ASP A 125 8.46 12.15 -17.51
C ASP A 125 7.59 11.69 -16.33
N PRO A 126 7.21 10.39 -16.25
CA PRO A 126 6.41 9.86 -15.16
C PRO A 126 7.13 9.91 -13.80
N ALA A 127 8.43 9.67 -13.74
CA ALA A 127 9.20 9.77 -12.49
C ALA A 127 9.15 11.21 -11.96
N ALA A 128 9.43 12.22 -12.80
CA ALA A 128 9.31 13.61 -12.41
C ALA A 128 7.87 14.01 -11.98
N TYR A 129 6.85 13.33 -12.51
CA TYR A 129 5.48 13.54 -12.03
C TYR A 129 5.26 12.95 -10.64
N GLY A 130 5.77 11.75 -10.38
CA GLY A 130 5.79 11.13 -9.05
C GLY A 130 6.50 12.00 -8.00
N GLN A 131 7.66 12.57 -8.36
CA GLN A 131 8.40 13.53 -7.51
C GLN A 131 7.54 14.74 -7.13
N ARG A 132 6.81 15.31 -8.09
CA ARG A 132 5.92 16.46 -7.79
C ARG A 132 4.76 16.07 -6.88
N ILE A 133 4.19 14.86 -7.04
CA ILE A 133 3.16 14.35 -6.10
C ILE A 133 3.74 14.27 -4.69
N ALA A 134 4.92 13.68 -4.53
CA ALA A 134 5.57 13.57 -3.23
C ALA A 134 5.88 14.94 -2.63
N THR A 135 6.43 15.86 -3.41
CA THR A 135 6.75 17.23 -2.95
C THR A 135 5.50 17.97 -2.48
N ASP A 136 4.42 18.01 -3.29
CA ASP A 136 3.14 18.62 -2.88
C ASP A 136 2.58 17.96 -1.60
N THR A 137 2.75 16.66 -1.47
CA THR A 137 2.34 15.93 -0.26
C THR A 137 3.16 16.36 0.94
N LEU A 138 4.49 16.39 0.84
CA LEU A 138 5.38 16.82 1.93
C LEU A 138 5.12 18.25 2.38
N ASP A 139 4.89 19.17 1.45
CA ASP A 139 4.55 20.57 1.75
C ASP A 139 3.25 20.67 2.56
N ARG A 140 2.25 19.86 2.23
CA ARG A 140 0.97 19.79 2.96
C ARG A 140 1.12 19.14 4.33
N LEU A 141 1.89 18.05 4.42
CA LEU A 141 2.16 17.39 5.70
C LEU A 141 2.89 18.35 6.65
N ALA A 142 3.87 19.11 6.14
CA ALA A 142 4.55 20.14 6.91
C ALA A 142 3.60 21.28 7.34
N LYS A 143 2.72 21.75 6.44
CA LYS A 143 1.69 22.78 6.75
C LYS A 143 0.82 22.38 7.94
N TYR A 144 0.48 21.11 8.08
CA TYR A 144 -0.37 20.59 9.14
C TYR A 144 0.40 19.94 10.30
N ASN A 145 1.73 20.07 10.33
CA ASN A 145 2.61 19.50 11.35
C ASN A 145 2.40 17.98 11.55
N VAL A 146 2.22 17.23 10.45
CA VAL A 146 2.03 15.79 10.48
C VAL A 146 3.37 15.10 10.76
N SER A 147 3.42 14.29 11.82
CA SER A 147 4.61 13.52 12.17
C SER A 147 4.94 12.45 11.13
N THR A 148 6.22 12.15 10.94
CA THR A 148 6.71 11.05 10.10
C THR A 148 6.28 9.66 10.59
N GLN A 149 5.81 9.55 11.84
CA GLN A 149 5.23 8.31 12.37
C GLN A 149 3.82 8.00 11.78
N ILE A 150 3.22 8.97 11.09
CA ILE A 150 1.91 8.80 10.45
C ILE A 150 2.09 8.11 9.10
N PRO A 151 1.47 6.93 8.88
CA PRO A 151 1.55 6.23 7.60
C PRO A 151 0.84 7.01 6.49
N ILE A 152 1.43 6.96 5.29
CA ILE A 152 0.89 7.57 4.07
C ILE A 152 0.50 6.47 3.08
N TRP A 153 -0.74 6.49 2.61
CA TRP A 153 -1.26 5.56 1.62
C TRP A 153 -1.40 6.25 0.26
N LEU A 154 -0.79 5.69 -0.78
CA LEU A 154 -1.01 6.12 -2.16
C LEU A 154 -2.27 5.42 -2.69
N ASP A 155 -3.30 6.19 -2.96
CA ASP A 155 -4.57 5.73 -3.50
C ASP A 155 -4.45 5.61 -5.03
N VAL A 156 -4.62 4.38 -5.54
CA VAL A 156 -4.44 3.98 -6.93
C VAL A 156 -5.76 3.43 -7.46
N GLU A 157 -6.56 4.30 -8.07
CA GLU A 157 -7.90 3.99 -8.56
C GLU A 157 -8.15 4.49 -9.99
N THR A 158 -9.02 3.78 -10.71
CA THR A 158 -9.38 4.11 -12.10
C THR A 158 -10.24 5.37 -12.24
N LEU A 159 -10.70 5.97 -11.13
CA LEU A 159 -11.32 7.30 -11.13
C LEU A 159 -10.34 8.40 -11.52
N ASN A 160 -9.04 8.16 -11.36
CA ASN A 160 -7.99 9.03 -11.82
C ASN A 160 -7.44 8.58 -13.19
N THR A 161 -6.71 9.46 -13.86
CA THR A 161 -6.13 9.16 -15.17
C THR A 161 -4.87 8.30 -15.01
N TRP A 162 -4.81 7.22 -15.78
CA TRP A 162 -3.66 6.35 -15.93
C TRP A 162 -3.48 6.01 -17.40
N THR A 163 -2.27 6.12 -17.94
CA THR A 163 -2.06 6.02 -19.39
C THR A 163 -1.35 4.75 -19.83
N SER A 164 -0.50 4.18 -18.99
CA SER A 164 0.07 2.85 -19.21
C SER A 164 0.61 2.29 -17.89
N PRO A 165 0.70 0.95 -17.76
CA PRO A 165 1.23 0.29 -16.58
C PRO A 165 2.66 0.70 -16.21
N ASP A 166 3.57 0.78 -17.18
CA ASP A 166 4.96 1.17 -16.93
C ASP A 166 5.05 2.59 -16.36
N ARG A 167 4.25 3.51 -16.89
CA ARG A 167 4.21 4.89 -16.39
C ARG A 167 3.60 4.96 -15.01
N ALA A 168 2.52 4.22 -14.76
CA ALA A 168 1.89 4.16 -13.45
C ALA A 168 2.88 3.65 -12.38
N VAL A 169 3.59 2.55 -12.66
CA VAL A 169 4.63 2.01 -11.78
C VAL A 169 5.73 3.04 -11.54
N SER A 170 6.20 3.74 -12.58
CA SER A 170 7.23 4.78 -12.44
C SER A 170 6.78 5.94 -11.55
N VAL A 171 5.54 6.45 -11.74
CA VAL A 171 4.96 7.51 -10.88
C VAL A 171 4.90 7.06 -9.42
N LEU A 172 4.35 5.86 -9.18
CA LEU A 172 4.15 5.34 -7.84
C LEU A 172 5.48 5.07 -7.13
N THR A 173 6.42 4.44 -7.82
CA THR A 173 7.75 4.12 -7.27
C THR A 173 8.48 5.38 -6.83
N GLU A 174 8.49 6.42 -7.67
CA GLU A 174 9.18 7.66 -7.35
C GLU A 174 8.50 8.45 -6.23
N ALA A 175 7.16 8.48 -6.22
CA ALA A 175 6.42 9.12 -5.14
C ALA A 175 6.67 8.41 -3.79
N MET A 176 6.66 7.08 -3.77
CA MET A 176 6.97 6.30 -2.57
C MET A 176 8.41 6.53 -2.10
N HIS A 177 9.36 6.54 -3.03
CA HIS A 177 10.77 6.75 -2.72
C HIS A 177 10.99 8.06 -1.97
N LEU A 178 10.54 9.19 -2.52
CA LEU A 178 10.73 10.50 -1.89
C LEU A 178 10.00 10.65 -0.54
N LEU A 179 8.81 10.09 -0.41
CA LEU A 179 8.10 10.09 0.87
C LEU A 179 8.84 9.24 1.92
N ALA A 180 9.40 8.09 1.51
CA ALA A 180 10.19 7.22 2.39
C ALA A 180 11.54 7.87 2.78
N GLU A 181 12.23 8.56 1.84
CA GLU A 181 13.44 9.35 2.13
C GLU A 181 13.16 10.46 3.15
N ALA A 182 11.96 11.05 3.13
CA ALA A 182 11.52 12.01 4.12
C ALA A 182 11.15 11.39 5.48
N GLY A 183 11.25 10.05 5.62
CA GLY A 183 11.04 9.31 6.85
C GLY A 183 9.62 8.79 7.07
N TYR A 184 8.71 8.92 6.09
CA TYR A 184 7.36 8.39 6.21
C TYR A 184 7.28 6.90 5.86
N HIS A 185 6.41 6.17 6.54
CA HIS A 185 6.00 4.84 6.12
C HIS A 185 4.97 4.95 4.99
N VAL A 186 5.21 4.30 3.87
CA VAL A 186 4.37 4.42 2.67
C VAL A 186 3.80 3.09 2.25
N GLY A 187 2.50 3.05 1.97
CA GLY A 187 1.80 1.89 1.43
C GLY A 187 0.92 2.24 0.24
N ILE A 188 0.31 1.23 -0.36
CA ILE A 188 -0.60 1.34 -1.52
C ILE A 188 -2.02 0.99 -1.10
N TYR A 189 -2.98 1.83 -1.47
CA TYR A 189 -4.41 1.51 -1.46
C TYR A 189 -4.90 1.26 -2.88
N SER A 190 -5.66 0.18 -3.07
CA SER A 190 -6.39 -0.10 -4.31
C SER A 190 -7.39 -1.25 -4.13
N THR A 191 -8.27 -1.45 -5.12
CA THR A 191 -8.95 -2.73 -5.34
C THR A 191 -8.05 -3.66 -6.16
N THR A 192 -8.30 -4.98 -6.11
CA THR A 192 -7.57 -5.94 -6.97
C THR A 192 -7.77 -5.66 -8.46
N ALA A 193 -8.98 -5.22 -8.84
CA ALA A 193 -9.32 -4.91 -10.23
C ALA A 193 -8.60 -3.65 -10.73
N HIS A 194 -8.66 -2.55 -9.97
CA HIS A 194 -7.96 -1.31 -10.32
C HIS A 194 -6.45 -1.52 -10.38
N TRP A 195 -5.89 -2.26 -9.41
CA TRP A 195 -4.45 -2.57 -9.39
C TRP A 195 -4.02 -3.33 -10.65
N PHE A 196 -4.81 -4.34 -11.06
CA PHE A 196 -4.53 -5.07 -12.30
C PHE A 196 -4.63 -4.18 -13.52
N GLU A 197 -5.71 -3.39 -13.65
CA GLU A 197 -5.94 -2.51 -14.80
C GLU A 197 -4.85 -1.45 -14.94
N ILE A 198 -4.42 -0.85 -13.82
CA ILE A 198 -3.46 0.26 -13.81
C ILE A 198 -2.02 -0.22 -13.93
N THR A 199 -1.65 -1.35 -13.31
CA THR A 199 -0.24 -1.74 -13.13
C THR A 199 0.11 -3.12 -13.70
N LEU A 200 -0.88 -3.88 -14.23
CA LEU A 200 -0.74 -5.29 -14.60
C LEU A 200 -0.20 -6.16 -13.45
N ASN A 201 -0.68 -5.91 -12.23
CA ASN A 201 -0.26 -6.60 -10.99
C ASN A 201 1.23 -6.44 -10.66
N ALA A 202 1.78 -5.25 -10.87
CA ALA A 202 3.15 -4.95 -10.45
C ALA A 202 3.37 -5.32 -8.98
N LYS A 203 4.52 -5.92 -8.68
CA LYS A 203 4.92 -6.29 -7.32
C LYS A 203 5.85 -5.22 -6.78
N LEU A 204 5.40 -4.46 -5.82
CA LEU A 204 6.17 -3.35 -5.24
C LEU A 204 6.75 -3.67 -3.85
N GLY A 205 6.33 -4.79 -3.24
CA GLY A 205 6.86 -5.24 -1.94
C GLY A 205 6.59 -4.29 -0.77
N VAL A 206 5.53 -3.46 -0.88
CA VAL A 206 5.16 -2.46 0.13
C VAL A 206 3.89 -2.88 0.87
N PRO A 207 3.62 -2.34 2.07
CA PRO A 207 2.35 -2.53 2.77
C PRO A 207 1.16 -2.17 1.88
N THR A 208 0.06 -2.92 2.01
CA THR A 208 -1.12 -2.68 1.19
C THR A 208 -2.40 -2.54 2.02
N TRP A 209 -3.26 -1.66 1.56
CA TRP A 209 -4.62 -1.44 2.02
C TRP A 209 -5.56 -1.82 0.87
N ARG A 210 -6.23 -2.96 1.02
CA ARG A 210 -7.06 -3.55 -0.04
C ARG A 210 -8.53 -3.21 0.14
N ALA A 211 -9.16 -2.63 -0.87
CA ALA A 211 -10.60 -2.42 -0.88
C ALA A 211 -11.35 -3.61 -1.49
N LEU A 212 -12.49 -3.97 -0.89
CA LEU A 212 -13.36 -5.07 -1.32
C LEU A 212 -14.65 -4.58 -2.01
N GLY A 213 -15.08 -3.32 -1.74
CA GLY A 213 -16.34 -2.78 -2.22
C GLY A 213 -17.47 -2.81 -1.19
N GLU A 214 -18.73 -2.75 -1.66
CA GLU A 214 -19.92 -2.59 -0.83
C GLU A 214 -20.50 -3.93 -0.41
N PHE A 215 -21.00 -4.00 0.83
CA PHE A 215 -21.68 -5.14 1.44
C PHE A 215 -23.05 -4.74 1.97
N SER A 216 -23.96 -5.71 2.06
CA SER A 216 -25.33 -5.49 2.54
C SER A 216 -25.40 -4.97 3.98
N ASP A 217 -24.42 -5.34 4.80
CA ASP A 217 -24.34 -4.99 6.21
C ASP A 217 -22.90 -5.09 6.75
N VAL A 218 -22.68 -4.58 7.93
CA VAL A 218 -21.37 -4.59 8.60
C VAL A 218 -20.87 -6.00 8.91
N PRO A 219 -21.67 -6.95 9.44
CA PRO A 219 -21.22 -8.31 9.68
C PRO A 219 -20.69 -9.01 8.43
N ALA A 220 -21.38 -8.87 7.28
CA ALA A 220 -20.94 -9.43 6.01
C ALA A 220 -19.61 -8.83 5.56
N GLY A 221 -19.45 -7.49 5.64
CA GLY A 221 -18.21 -6.79 5.32
C GLY A 221 -17.05 -7.22 6.22
N VAL A 222 -17.26 -7.32 7.53
CA VAL A 222 -16.25 -7.79 8.48
C VAL A 222 -15.83 -9.23 8.19
N ALA A 223 -16.77 -10.12 7.88
CA ALA A 223 -16.45 -11.50 7.54
C ALA A 223 -15.60 -11.60 6.27
N ALA A 224 -15.95 -10.82 5.23
CA ALA A 224 -15.18 -10.73 3.99
C ALA A 224 -13.78 -10.13 4.21
N ALA A 225 -13.69 -9.07 5.02
CA ALA A 225 -12.42 -8.44 5.35
C ALA A 225 -11.48 -9.39 6.10
N LYS A 226 -11.99 -10.12 7.11
CA LYS A 226 -11.22 -11.16 7.82
C LYS A 226 -10.70 -12.25 6.88
N ALA A 227 -11.53 -12.71 5.93
CA ALA A 227 -11.09 -13.68 4.94
C ALA A 227 -10.01 -13.13 4.00
N ALA A 228 -10.12 -11.86 3.62
CA ALA A 228 -9.16 -11.19 2.74
C ALA A 228 -7.79 -10.96 3.42
N CYS A 229 -7.74 -10.83 4.74
CA CYS A 229 -6.51 -10.65 5.51
C CYS A 229 -5.51 -11.82 5.40
N SER A 230 -5.95 -12.99 4.96
CA SER A 230 -5.09 -14.17 4.76
C SER A 230 -4.86 -14.51 3.28
N GLN A 231 -5.32 -13.66 2.38
CA GLN A 231 -5.21 -13.89 0.93
C GLN A 231 -4.23 -12.92 0.30
N ALA A 232 -3.51 -13.39 -0.73
CA ALA A 232 -2.69 -12.51 -1.55
C ALA A 232 -3.56 -11.37 -2.10
N GLY A 233 -3.10 -10.14 -1.88
CA GLY A 233 -3.76 -8.91 -2.28
C GLY A 233 -3.11 -8.24 -3.49
N ILE A 234 -3.07 -6.92 -3.45
CA ILE A 234 -2.42 -6.07 -4.45
C ILE A 234 -0.90 -5.99 -4.19
N ALA A 235 -0.13 -5.49 -5.15
CA ALA A 235 1.32 -5.27 -5.08
C ALA A 235 2.17 -6.49 -4.65
N GLY A 236 1.59 -7.71 -4.71
CA GLY A 236 2.28 -8.96 -4.37
C GLY A 236 2.37 -9.27 -2.88
N THR A 237 1.61 -8.57 -2.03
CA THR A 237 1.63 -8.71 -0.57
C THR A 237 0.28 -9.16 0.00
N ILE A 238 0.30 -9.66 1.23
CA ILE A 238 -0.91 -9.83 2.05
C ILE A 238 -1.30 -8.44 2.58
N PRO A 239 -2.60 -8.05 2.55
CA PRO A 239 -2.98 -6.71 2.98
C PRO A 239 -2.77 -6.51 4.50
N GLY A 240 -2.24 -5.35 4.87
CA GLY A 240 -2.18 -4.89 6.26
C GLY A 240 -3.51 -4.29 6.73
N ILE A 241 -4.28 -3.73 5.79
CA ILE A 241 -5.63 -3.20 6.02
C ILE A 241 -6.56 -3.71 4.93
N VAL A 242 -7.80 -3.99 5.28
CA VAL A 242 -8.88 -4.28 4.33
C VAL A 242 -10.03 -3.31 4.55
N GLN A 243 -10.43 -2.62 3.49
CA GLN A 243 -11.60 -1.73 3.47
C GLN A 243 -12.83 -2.45 2.92
N PHE A 244 -13.97 -2.12 3.47
CA PHE A 244 -15.29 -2.45 2.93
C PHE A 244 -16.27 -1.31 3.18
N VAL A 245 -17.26 -1.19 2.31
CA VAL A 245 -18.32 -0.18 2.44
C VAL A 245 -19.56 -0.85 2.99
N ALA A 246 -20.20 -0.23 3.97
CA ALA A 246 -21.48 -0.68 4.49
C ALA A 246 -22.36 0.49 4.93
N THR A 247 -23.67 0.35 4.71
CA THR A 247 -24.68 1.31 5.15
C THR A 247 -25.26 0.92 6.51
N VAL A 248 -25.24 1.85 7.47
CA VAL A 248 -25.82 1.68 8.78
C VAL A 248 -26.71 2.88 9.07
N ASP A 249 -27.97 2.64 9.40
CA ASP A 249 -28.97 3.67 9.69
C ASP A 249 -29.07 4.76 8.58
N GLY A 250 -28.94 4.31 7.32
CA GLY A 250 -28.99 5.17 6.15
C GLY A 250 -27.71 5.97 5.88
N VAL A 251 -26.63 5.75 6.63
CA VAL A 251 -25.33 6.38 6.43
C VAL A 251 -24.37 5.34 5.86
N THR A 252 -23.88 5.60 4.65
CA THR A 252 -22.84 4.78 4.00
C THR A 252 -21.47 5.27 4.44
N LEU A 253 -20.65 4.36 4.97
CA LEU A 253 -19.30 4.65 5.48
C LEU A 253 -18.29 3.64 4.98
N ASP A 254 -17.10 4.14 4.69
CA ASP A 254 -15.92 3.33 4.45
C ASP A 254 -15.37 2.84 5.79
N ARG A 255 -15.36 1.52 5.95
CA ARG A 255 -14.91 0.82 7.15
C ARG A 255 -13.67 0.02 6.87
N ASN A 256 -12.81 -0.05 7.84
CA ASN A 256 -11.52 -0.68 7.73
C ASN A 256 -11.30 -1.72 8.82
N LEU A 257 -10.59 -2.80 8.47
CA LEU A 257 -10.12 -3.82 9.40
C LEU A 257 -8.60 -3.92 9.28
N LEU A 258 -7.88 -3.79 10.40
CA LEU A 258 -6.47 -4.15 10.47
C LEU A 258 -6.33 -5.67 10.41
N CYS A 259 -5.51 -6.14 9.49
CA CYS A 259 -5.11 -7.53 9.39
C CYS A 259 -3.91 -7.75 10.33
N THR A 260 -4.17 -8.07 11.58
CA THR A 260 -3.12 -8.45 12.52
C THR A 260 -2.79 -9.93 12.33
N ASP A 261 -1.51 -10.24 12.21
CA ASP A 261 -1.06 -11.61 12.43
C ASP A 261 -1.26 -11.99 13.92
N PRO A 262 -1.16 -13.28 14.28
CA PRO A 262 -1.27 -13.73 15.67
C PRO A 262 -0.27 -13.08 16.64
N ASN A 263 0.75 -12.37 16.13
CA ASN A 263 1.79 -11.67 16.89
C ASN A 263 1.57 -10.16 16.94
N GLY A 264 0.47 -9.63 16.40
CA GLY A 264 0.12 -8.22 16.42
C GLY A 264 0.89 -7.36 15.42
N LEU A 265 1.58 -7.95 14.45
CA LEU A 265 2.30 -7.25 13.40
C LEU A 265 1.41 -7.12 12.17
N VAL A 266 1.16 -5.89 11.74
CA VAL A 266 0.41 -5.59 10.51
C VAL A 266 1.34 -5.74 9.31
N GLY A 267 1.08 -6.78 8.52
CA GLY A 267 1.58 -6.88 7.16
C GLY A 267 3.10 -6.97 7.00
N ALA A 268 3.69 -8.10 7.41
CA ALA A 268 5.01 -8.47 6.91
C ALA A 268 5.09 -9.99 6.76
N GLN A 269 4.92 -10.47 5.57
CA GLN A 269 5.57 -11.69 5.06
C GLN A 269 5.92 -11.51 3.60
#